data_1d6305ba5ad0887471f95cd695bad0d0
#
_entry.id   1d6305ba5ad0887471f95cd695bad0d0
#
_cell.length_a   1.000
_cell.length_b   1.000
_cell.length_c   1.000
_cell.angle_alpha   90.00
_cell.angle_beta   90.00
_cell.angle_gamma   90.00
#
_symmetry.space_group_name_H-M   'P 1'
#
loop_
_entity.id
_entity.type
_entity.pdbx_description
1 polymer ?
#
loop_
_entity_poly.entity_id
_entity_poly.type
_entity_poly.pdbx_seq_one_letter_code
_entity_poly.pdbx_strand_id
1 'polypeptide(L)'
;MRQVSWASWTVGLAMALAVSGVRPVAADVTSDRAAAILEWPSVIFAEDSFGGFEVPGATINTIIQLSNTSTDPVDVHCFYDNANSHCTNTGQVCGEASECCLMGAGCGICLPGWNETDFHVRITPRQPLGWLASQGVSGFDPIPPKEFGTFAIDGVTNFGIGGSSNAGSRIPPVPEEPFLGALTCIVTDEDGIPVDRNVIKGEATIEVNLDEADFITVGKSNAIGIQAIEGAVNDDNVLVLGGPDAEYNGCPNFLILNHFFDGAEDPVTDDGAQIFTILDLVPCTTDFLRQIPGAAVVQYLVYNEFEQRFSTSRAFQCKQFSLISNIDTSQNERSIFSAGVSGTLTGQTRINPIGSGVLAVAHEIHESSGLADFNVHFQGDRADPDFIILP
;
A
#
# COMPACT_ATOMS: atom_id res chain seq x y z
N MET A 1 86.87 28.18 -5.45
CA MET A 1 85.79 27.50 -6.14
C MET A 1 85.33 26.31 -5.31
N ARG A 2 84.24 26.46 -4.58
CA ARG A 2 83.65 25.38 -3.77
C ARG A 2 82.35 24.90 -4.43
N GLN A 3 82.30 23.65 -4.83
CA GLN A 3 81.11 22.98 -5.28
C GLN A 3 80.29 22.61 -4.06
N VAL A 4 79.00 23.03 -4.08
CA VAL A 4 78.01 22.65 -3.12
C VAL A 4 77.17 21.54 -3.76
N SER A 5 77.17 20.32 -3.21
CA SER A 5 76.36 19.19 -3.61
C SER A 5 74.97 19.30 -2.96
N TRP A 6 73.98 19.29 -3.77
CA TRP A 6 72.57 19.19 -3.32
C TRP A 6 72.17 17.73 -3.20
N ALA A 7 71.91 17.29 -1.96
CA ALA A 7 71.35 15.99 -1.70
C ALA A 7 69.81 16.11 -1.78
N SER A 8 69.20 15.42 -2.76
CA SER A 8 67.78 15.35 -2.95
C SER A 8 67.17 14.35 -1.95
N TRP A 9 66.37 14.85 -1.05
CA TRP A 9 65.52 14.01 -0.20
C TRP A 9 64.18 13.79 -0.90
N THR A 10 63.99 12.59 -1.43
CA THR A 10 62.64 12.14 -1.91
C THR A 10 61.88 11.61 -0.69
N VAL A 11 60.96 12.43 -0.21
CA VAL A 11 59.96 11.98 0.77
C VAL A 11 58.86 11.27 -0.02
N GLY A 12 58.85 9.95 0.10
CA GLY A 12 57.78 9.12 -0.41
C GLY A 12 56.50 9.31 0.42
N LEU A 13 55.55 10.04 -0.13
CA LEU A 13 54.20 10.15 0.45
C LEU A 13 53.40 8.90 0.04
N ALA A 14 53.36 7.89 0.90
CA ALA A 14 52.47 6.77 0.78
C ALA A 14 51.02 7.26 1.05
N MET A 15 50.25 7.60 0.01
CA MET A 15 48.82 7.78 0.09
C MET A 15 48.20 6.40 0.32
N ALA A 16 47.85 6.10 1.55
CA ALA A 16 46.90 5.03 1.86
C ALA A 16 45.51 5.48 1.31
N LEU A 17 45.16 5.01 0.15
CA LEU A 17 43.77 5.04 -0.34
C LEU A 17 42.96 4.15 0.60
N ALA A 18 42.34 4.76 1.61
CA ALA A 18 41.20 4.15 2.28
C ALA A 18 40.10 4.01 1.23
N VAL A 19 39.99 2.83 0.63
CA VAL A 19 38.80 2.43 -0.09
C VAL A 19 37.73 2.33 0.99
N SER A 20 37.05 3.46 1.25
CA SER A 20 35.74 3.43 1.90
C SER A 20 34.87 2.60 0.97
N GLY A 21 34.59 1.36 1.38
CA GLY A 21 33.63 0.51 0.69
C GLY A 21 32.36 1.32 0.57
N VAL A 22 32.07 1.76 -0.64
CA VAL A 22 30.74 2.22 -0.99
C VAL A 22 29.88 0.99 -0.77
N ARG A 23 29.18 0.96 0.37
CA ARG A 23 28.11 -0.03 0.54
C ARG A 23 27.20 0.20 -0.66
N PRO A 24 26.83 -0.83 -1.41
CA PRO A 24 25.80 -0.69 -2.41
C PRO A 24 24.62 -0.04 -1.68
N VAL A 25 24.13 1.08 -2.21
CA VAL A 25 22.90 1.68 -1.73
C VAL A 25 21.88 0.57 -1.84
N ALA A 26 21.40 0.07 -0.71
CA ALA A 26 20.32 -0.89 -0.69
C ALA A 26 19.18 -0.27 -1.52
N ALA A 27 18.59 -1.06 -2.40
CA ALA A 27 17.49 -0.55 -3.20
C ALA A 27 16.34 -0.28 -2.24
N ASP A 28 15.91 0.98 -2.20
CA ASP A 28 14.76 1.42 -1.40
C ASP A 28 13.51 0.61 -1.79
N VAL A 29 12.53 0.57 -0.91
CA VAL A 29 11.15 0.17 -1.23
C VAL A 29 10.71 0.91 -2.48
N THR A 30 10.20 0.19 -3.47
CA THR A 30 9.95 0.74 -4.81
C THR A 30 8.76 0.07 -5.48
N SER A 31 8.08 0.81 -6.34
CA SER A 31 7.04 0.27 -7.23
C SER A 31 7.58 -0.16 -8.61
N ASP A 32 8.83 0.12 -8.92
CA ASP A 32 9.38 -0.07 -10.28
C ASP A 32 10.09 -1.40 -10.48
N ARG A 33 10.45 -2.10 -9.43
CA ARG A 33 11.23 -3.34 -9.48
C ARG A 33 10.40 -4.53 -9.02
N ALA A 34 10.79 -5.72 -9.49
CA ALA A 34 10.27 -6.94 -8.92
C ALA A 34 10.74 -7.08 -7.46
N ALA A 35 9.89 -7.63 -6.62
CA ALA A 35 10.10 -7.74 -5.18
C ALA A 35 9.76 -9.14 -4.67
N ALA A 36 10.06 -9.41 -3.42
CA ALA A 36 9.64 -10.60 -2.70
C ALA A 36 8.34 -10.38 -1.92
N ILE A 37 8.07 -9.14 -1.54
CA ILE A 37 6.82 -8.74 -0.89
C ILE A 37 6.21 -7.63 -1.73
N LEU A 38 4.91 -7.71 -1.96
CA LEU A 38 4.11 -6.66 -2.57
C LEU A 38 3.02 -6.21 -1.62
N GLU A 39 2.85 -4.91 -1.55
CA GLU A 39 1.79 -4.27 -0.79
C GLU A 39 0.91 -3.42 -1.71
N TRP A 40 -0.38 -3.64 -1.65
CA TRP A 40 -1.40 -2.78 -2.23
C TRP A 40 -2.11 -2.07 -1.09
N PRO A 41 -1.71 -0.86 -0.74
CA PRO A 41 -2.29 -0.14 0.40
C PRO A 41 -3.77 0.14 0.24
N SER A 42 -4.28 0.16 -0.99
CA SER A 42 -5.68 0.45 -1.27
C SER A 42 -6.32 -0.66 -2.08
N VAL A 43 -7.18 -1.42 -1.39
CA VAL A 43 -8.12 -2.36 -1.99
C VAL A 43 -9.51 -1.98 -1.51
N ILE A 44 -10.38 -1.61 -2.45
CA ILE A 44 -11.71 -1.08 -2.15
C ILE A 44 -12.75 -1.85 -2.96
N PHE A 45 -13.82 -2.27 -2.29
CA PHE A 45 -15.05 -2.72 -2.92
C PHE A 45 -16.23 -2.14 -2.16
N ALA A 46 -17.10 -1.42 -2.85
CA ALA A 46 -18.31 -0.87 -2.26
C ALA A 46 -19.38 -0.68 -3.33
N GLU A 47 -20.62 -0.91 -2.95
CA GLU A 47 -21.82 -0.51 -3.70
C GLU A 47 -22.48 0.64 -2.94
N ASP A 48 -23.00 1.62 -3.69
CA ASP A 48 -23.72 2.78 -3.16
C ASP A 48 -22.95 3.69 -2.18
N SER A 49 -21.65 3.48 -1.98
CA SER A 49 -20.84 4.30 -1.06
C SER A 49 -19.38 4.42 -1.49
N PHE A 50 -18.76 5.57 -1.20
CA PHE A 50 -17.33 5.76 -1.37
C PHE A 50 -16.75 6.64 -0.28
N GLY A 51 -15.74 6.13 0.43
CA GLY A 51 -14.98 6.91 1.42
C GLY A 51 -15.83 7.50 2.54
N GLY A 52 -17.00 6.90 2.85
CA GLY A 52 -17.95 7.42 3.83
C GLY A 52 -19.00 8.37 3.23
N PHE A 53 -19.02 8.53 1.91
CA PHE A 53 -20.07 9.26 1.20
C PHE A 53 -21.05 8.27 0.58
N GLU A 54 -22.35 8.45 0.81
CA GLU A 54 -23.37 7.74 0.08
C GLU A 54 -23.42 8.28 -1.35
N VAL A 55 -23.16 7.43 -2.33
CA VAL A 55 -23.27 7.73 -3.76
C VAL A 55 -24.18 6.66 -4.38
N PRO A 56 -25.50 6.85 -4.31
CA PRO A 56 -26.45 5.85 -4.81
C PRO A 56 -26.19 5.50 -6.28
N GLY A 57 -26.19 4.21 -6.61
CA GLY A 57 -25.89 3.70 -7.94
C GLY A 57 -24.38 3.74 -8.31
N ALA A 58 -23.49 3.99 -7.35
CA ALA A 58 -22.06 3.87 -7.57
C ALA A 58 -21.57 2.46 -7.22
N THR A 59 -20.76 1.89 -8.07
CA THR A 59 -19.98 0.69 -7.75
C THR A 59 -18.49 1.02 -7.81
N ILE A 60 -17.76 0.71 -6.76
CA ILE A 60 -16.33 0.86 -6.70
C ILE A 60 -15.71 -0.52 -6.54
N ASN A 61 -14.75 -0.83 -7.37
CA ASN A 61 -14.07 -2.12 -7.31
C ASN A 61 -12.60 -1.98 -7.63
N THR A 62 -11.78 -2.80 -7.00
CA THR A 62 -10.37 -2.87 -7.28
C THR A 62 -10.07 -4.07 -8.16
N ILE A 63 -9.42 -3.80 -9.28
CA ILE A 63 -8.81 -4.81 -10.14
C ILE A 63 -7.37 -4.99 -9.70
N ILE A 64 -7.03 -6.16 -9.20
CA ILE A 64 -5.68 -6.49 -8.74
C ILE A 64 -4.96 -7.24 -9.85
N GLN A 65 -3.72 -6.87 -10.12
CA GLN A 65 -2.86 -7.54 -11.06
C GLN A 65 -1.56 -7.96 -10.36
N LEU A 66 -1.17 -9.22 -10.55
CA LEU A 66 0.04 -9.83 -9.99
C LEU A 66 0.76 -10.58 -11.09
N SER A 67 2.08 -10.45 -11.18
CA SER A 67 2.88 -11.09 -12.24
C SER A 67 4.11 -11.74 -11.66
N ASN A 68 4.42 -12.94 -12.12
CA ASN A 68 5.72 -13.57 -11.95
C ASN A 68 6.66 -13.11 -13.09
N THR A 69 7.74 -12.42 -12.75
CA THR A 69 8.70 -11.91 -13.72
C THR A 69 9.84 -12.92 -14.04
N SER A 70 9.91 -14.02 -13.28
CA SER A 70 10.97 -15.02 -13.40
C SER A 70 10.68 -16.09 -14.48
N THR A 71 11.65 -16.94 -14.70
CA THR A 71 11.55 -18.11 -15.61
C THR A 71 11.12 -19.39 -14.88
N ASP A 72 10.91 -19.31 -13.58
CA ASP A 72 10.51 -20.44 -12.74
C ASP A 72 9.12 -20.16 -12.14
N PRO A 73 8.36 -21.21 -11.77
CA PRO A 73 7.15 -21.04 -10.99
C PRO A 73 7.45 -20.38 -9.64
N VAL A 74 6.49 -19.69 -9.09
CA VAL A 74 6.58 -19.03 -7.80
C VAL A 74 5.31 -19.29 -7.00
N ASP A 75 5.47 -19.62 -5.73
CA ASP A 75 4.39 -19.70 -4.76
C ASP A 75 4.31 -18.37 -4.02
N VAL A 76 3.10 -17.89 -3.79
CA VAL A 76 2.84 -16.58 -3.18
C VAL A 76 1.74 -16.77 -2.14
N HIS A 77 1.99 -16.34 -0.91
CA HIS A 77 1.01 -16.27 0.15
C HIS A 77 0.50 -14.83 0.26
N CYS A 78 -0.80 -14.65 0.13
CA CYS A 78 -1.44 -13.35 0.11
C CYS A 78 -2.44 -13.20 1.24
N PHE A 79 -2.59 -11.98 1.75
CA PHE A 79 -3.45 -11.61 2.87
C PHE A 79 -4.26 -10.39 2.53
N TYR A 80 -5.58 -10.48 2.51
CA TYR A 80 -6.46 -9.32 2.54
C TYR A 80 -6.59 -8.82 3.96
N ASP A 81 -6.20 -7.60 4.19
CA ASP A 81 -6.32 -6.90 5.47
C ASP A 81 -7.56 -6.03 5.49
N ASN A 82 -8.59 -6.45 6.18
CA ASN A 82 -9.81 -5.68 6.33
C ASN A 82 -9.64 -4.61 7.41
N ALA A 83 -9.80 -3.37 7.03
CA ALA A 83 -9.66 -2.21 7.92
C ALA A 83 -10.99 -1.58 8.37
N ASN A 84 -12.12 -2.16 8.01
CA ASN A 84 -13.41 -1.65 8.42
C ASN A 84 -13.59 -1.72 9.94
N SER A 85 -14.32 -0.74 10.46
CA SER A 85 -14.80 -0.78 11.84
C SER A 85 -16.15 -1.50 11.91
N HIS A 86 -16.39 -2.19 13.02
CA HIS A 86 -17.63 -2.97 13.21
C HIS A 86 -18.34 -2.63 14.51
N CYS A 87 -19.65 -2.69 14.47
CA CYS A 87 -20.49 -2.52 15.65
C CYS A 87 -20.39 -3.72 16.59
N THR A 88 -20.09 -3.47 17.86
CA THR A 88 -19.94 -4.54 18.88
C THR A 88 -21.21 -5.34 19.16
N ASN A 89 -22.38 -4.79 18.83
CA ASN A 89 -23.67 -5.42 19.07
C ASN A 89 -24.26 -6.13 17.83
N THR A 90 -23.87 -5.75 16.63
CA THR A 90 -24.43 -6.32 15.39
C THR A 90 -23.40 -6.97 14.50
N GLY A 91 -22.11 -6.62 14.64
CA GLY A 91 -21.06 -7.02 13.72
C GLY A 91 -21.11 -6.32 12.36
N GLN A 92 -22.02 -5.37 12.17
CA GLN A 92 -22.11 -4.61 10.92
C GLN A 92 -20.99 -3.58 10.83
N VAL A 93 -20.56 -3.31 9.61
CA VAL A 93 -19.63 -2.21 9.32
C VAL A 93 -20.22 -0.89 9.80
N CYS A 94 -19.39 -0.05 10.37
CA CYS A 94 -19.78 1.26 10.88
C CYS A 94 -18.65 2.29 10.70
N GLY A 95 -19.02 3.52 10.42
CA GLY A 95 -18.11 4.67 10.42
C GLY A 95 -18.09 5.38 11.78
N GLU A 96 -19.22 5.37 12.49
CA GLU A 96 -19.36 6.03 13.79
C GLU A 96 -20.28 5.27 14.75
N ALA A 97 -20.17 5.60 16.05
CA ALA A 97 -20.92 4.90 17.10
C ALA A 97 -22.45 5.07 17.00
N SER A 98 -22.92 6.13 16.35
CA SER A 98 -24.36 6.37 16.14
C SER A 98 -25.00 5.30 15.25
N GLU A 99 -24.26 4.73 14.29
CA GLU A 99 -24.72 3.68 13.38
C GLU A 99 -24.94 2.35 14.12
N CYS A 100 -24.29 2.17 15.25
CA CYS A 100 -24.44 0.99 16.10
C CYS A 100 -25.67 1.05 17.02
N CYS A 101 -26.53 2.07 16.88
CA CYS A 101 -27.73 2.23 17.70
C CYS A 101 -28.96 1.63 17.00
N LEU A 102 -29.40 0.45 17.45
CA LEU A 102 -30.66 -0.16 17.00
C LEU A 102 -31.83 0.26 17.87
N MET A 103 -32.92 0.62 17.23
CA MET A 103 -34.17 0.91 17.97
C MET A 103 -34.61 -0.34 18.75
N GLY A 104 -34.56 -0.24 20.09
CA GLY A 104 -35.00 -1.29 21.00
C GLY A 104 -33.91 -2.26 21.52
N ALA A 105 -32.71 -2.23 20.99
CA ALA A 105 -31.61 -3.13 21.40
C ALA A 105 -30.41 -2.42 22.07
N GLY A 106 -30.47 -1.11 22.25
CA GLY A 106 -29.38 -0.32 22.78
C GLY A 106 -28.33 0.03 21.73
N CYS A 107 -27.37 0.89 22.11
CA CYS A 107 -26.27 1.28 21.25
C CYS A 107 -25.05 0.39 21.51
N GLY A 108 -24.47 -0.14 20.45
CA GLY A 108 -23.13 -0.71 20.45
C GLY A 108 -22.05 0.37 20.35
N ILE A 109 -20.81 -0.04 20.30
CA ILE A 109 -19.65 0.81 20.03
C ILE A 109 -19.13 0.44 18.66
N CYS A 110 -18.80 1.42 17.83
CA CYS A 110 -18.07 1.21 16.58
C CYS A 110 -16.59 1.07 16.94
N LEU A 111 -16.06 -0.13 16.82
CA LEU A 111 -14.66 -0.42 17.09
C LEU A 111 -13.94 -0.71 15.77
N PRO A 112 -12.70 -0.24 15.63
CA PRO A 112 -11.84 -0.71 14.55
C PRO A 112 -11.83 -2.24 14.60
N GLY A 113 -12.39 -2.85 13.59
CA GLY A 113 -12.31 -4.28 13.37
C GLY A 113 -11.10 -4.56 12.49
N TRP A 114 -10.47 -5.70 12.70
CA TRP A 114 -9.47 -6.20 11.79
C TRP A 114 -9.70 -7.69 11.66
N ASN A 115 -9.77 -8.13 10.45
CA ASN A 115 -9.69 -9.54 10.12
C ASN A 115 -8.88 -9.70 8.84
N GLU A 116 -8.23 -10.78 8.74
CA GLU A 116 -7.44 -11.14 7.60
C GLU A 116 -8.11 -12.32 6.89
N THR A 117 -7.93 -12.36 5.58
CA THR A 117 -8.30 -13.51 4.75
C THR A 117 -7.11 -13.90 3.91
N ASP A 118 -6.51 -15.03 4.21
CA ASP A 118 -5.35 -15.52 3.52
C ASP A 118 -5.69 -16.47 2.36
N PHE A 119 -4.78 -16.51 1.39
CA PHE A 119 -4.84 -17.44 0.28
C PHE A 119 -3.47 -17.63 -0.37
N HIS A 120 -3.28 -18.80 -0.96
CA HIS A 120 -2.05 -19.13 -1.66
C HIS A 120 -2.27 -19.16 -3.17
N VAL A 121 -1.30 -18.64 -3.92
CA VAL A 121 -1.32 -18.63 -5.37
C VAL A 121 -0.01 -19.17 -5.92
N ARG A 122 -0.08 -20.17 -6.80
CA ARG A 122 1.07 -20.59 -7.60
C ARG A 122 1.00 -19.95 -8.99
N ILE A 123 2.02 -19.19 -9.34
CA ILE A 123 2.09 -18.44 -10.60
C ILE A 123 3.17 -19.07 -11.47
N THR A 124 2.80 -19.46 -12.69
CA THR A 124 3.75 -20.05 -13.64
C THR A 124 4.73 -19.00 -14.18
N PRO A 125 5.82 -19.42 -14.83
CA PRO A 125 6.84 -18.50 -15.34
C PRO A 125 6.26 -17.41 -16.23
N ARG A 126 6.58 -16.15 -15.93
CA ARG A 126 6.18 -14.96 -16.72
C ARG A 126 4.66 -14.79 -16.88
N GLN A 127 3.90 -15.39 -15.98
CA GLN A 127 2.45 -15.32 -16.03
C GLN A 127 1.95 -14.04 -15.36
N PRO A 128 1.10 -13.23 -16.03
CA PRO A 128 0.25 -12.26 -15.38
C PRO A 128 -1.00 -12.94 -14.85
N LEU A 129 -1.48 -12.47 -13.72
CA LEU A 129 -2.71 -12.88 -13.08
C LEU A 129 -3.49 -11.62 -12.70
N GLY A 130 -4.80 -11.62 -12.89
CA GLY A 130 -5.63 -10.49 -12.49
C GLY A 130 -7.00 -10.94 -12.02
N TRP A 131 -7.56 -10.21 -11.06
CA TRP A 131 -8.90 -10.49 -10.54
C TRP A 131 -9.58 -9.24 -9.99
N LEU A 132 -10.89 -9.30 -9.89
CA LEU A 132 -11.70 -8.30 -9.19
C LEU A 132 -11.73 -8.62 -7.69
N ALA A 133 -11.53 -7.62 -6.85
CA ALA A 133 -11.59 -7.78 -5.40
C ALA A 133 -12.93 -8.36 -4.95
N SER A 134 -14.03 -7.91 -5.55
CA SER A 134 -15.40 -8.40 -5.23
C SER A 134 -15.67 -9.84 -5.63
N GLN A 135 -14.94 -10.40 -6.60
CA GLN A 135 -15.26 -11.71 -7.17
C GLN A 135 -14.21 -12.77 -6.87
N GLY A 136 -12.95 -12.37 -6.71
CA GLY A 136 -11.85 -13.31 -6.66
C GLY A 136 -11.77 -14.16 -7.92
N VAL A 137 -11.28 -15.40 -7.77
CA VAL A 137 -11.22 -16.40 -8.85
C VAL A 137 -11.72 -17.74 -8.33
N SER A 138 -12.75 -18.27 -8.98
CA SER A 138 -13.25 -19.60 -8.65
C SER A 138 -12.30 -20.70 -9.15
N GLY A 139 -11.96 -21.64 -8.28
CA GLY A 139 -11.15 -22.79 -8.66
C GLY A 139 -11.91 -23.89 -9.39
N PHE A 140 -13.23 -23.77 -9.52
CA PHE A 140 -14.08 -24.81 -10.11
C PHE A 140 -14.63 -24.46 -11.48
N ASP A 141 -14.59 -23.19 -11.85
CA ASP A 141 -15.09 -22.77 -13.15
C ASP A 141 -14.00 -22.89 -14.21
N PRO A 142 -14.33 -23.53 -15.35
CA PRO A 142 -13.44 -23.46 -16.50
C PRO A 142 -13.31 -22.01 -16.91
N ILE A 143 -12.10 -21.51 -16.88
CA ILE A 143 -11.81 -20.13 -17.17
C ILE A 143 -11.71 -19.95 -18.66
N PRO A 144 -12.68 -19.30 -19.28
CA PRO A 144 -12.57 -18.96 -20.69
C PRO A 144 -11.41 -17.98 -20.87
N PRO A 145 -10.54 -18.18 -21.87
CA PRO A 145 -9.36 -17.33 -22.07
C PRO A 145 -9.68 -15.85 -22.35
N LYS A 146 -10.94 -15.46 -22.30
CA LYS A 146 -11.43 -14.11 -22.59
C LYS A 146 -11.95 -13.37 -21.38
N GLU A 147 -12.16 -14.05 -20.27
CA GLU A 147 -12.64 -13.42 -19.05
C GLU A 147 -11.46 -12.90 -18.24
N PHE A 148 -11.61 -11.67 -17.81
CA PHE A 148 -10.59 -11.03 -16.99
C PHE A 148 -10.45 -11.80 -15.64
N GLY A 149 -9.23 -11.98 -15.20
CA GLY A 149 -8.96 -12.65 -13.94
C GLY A 149 -8.97 -14.17 -13.98
N THR A 150 -9.12 -14.75 -15.15
CA THR A 150 -9.34 -16.16 -15.28
C THR A 150 -8.29 -16.82 -16.18
N PHE A 151 -7.41 -17.59 -15.55
CA PHE A 151 -6.34 -18.30 -16.24
C PHE A 151 -6.32 -19.76 -15.83
N ALA A 152 -6.26 -20.65 -16.80
CA ALA A 152 -5.90 -22.02 -16.51
C ALA A 152 -4.39 -22.08 -16.28
N ILE A 153 -3.96 -22.48 -15.12
CA ILE A 153 -2.55 -22.53 -14.77
C ILE A 153 -1.91 -23.84 -15.22
N ASP A 154 -2.63 -24.93 -15.12
CA ASP A 154 -2.13 -26.26 -15.45
C ASP A 154 -2.95 -26.99 -16.51
N GLY A 155 -3.80 -26.26 -17.20
CA GLY A 155 -4.73 -26.83 -18.17
C GLY A 155 -5.90 -27.59 -17.54
N VAL A 156 -6.00 -27.63 -16.23
CA VAL A 156 -7.03 -28.35 -15.48
C VAL A 156 -7.87 -27.41 -14.66
N THR A 157 -7.99 -26.16 -15.05
CA THR A 157 -8.98 -25.28 -14.42
C THR A 157 -8.66 -24.73 -13.04
N ASN A 158 -7.46 -24.92 -12.56
CA ASN A 158 -7.14 -24.42 -11.25
C ASN A 158 -5.97 -23.47 -11.35
N PHE A 159 -6.11 -22.31 -10.79
CA PHE A 159 -4.93 -21.66 -10.32
C PHE A 159 -4.24 -22.60 -9.35
N GLY A 160 -2.95 -22.86 -9.59
CA GLY A 160 -2.16 -23.53 -8.59
C GLY A 160 -2.11 -22.67 -7.36
N ILE A 161 -3.03 -22.81 -6.48
CA ILE A 161 -3.06 -22.15 -5.23
C ILE A 161 -2.53 -23.12 -4.22
N GLY A 162 -1.56 -22.66 -3.47
CA GLY A 162 -1.12 -23.31 -2.27
C GLY A 162 -0.76 -24.77 -2.43
N GLY A 163 0.26 -25.08 -3.18
CA GLY A 163 0.92 -26.38 -3.17
C GLY A 163 0.07 -27.63 -3.44
N SER A 164 -1.23 -27.50 -3.61
CA SER A 164 -2.12 -28.61 -3.89
C SER A 164 -2.58 -28.56 -5.33
N SER A 165 -1.91 -29.31 -6.17
CA SER A 165 -2.28 -29.48 -7.57
C SER A 165 -3.70 -30.02 -7.82
N ASN A 166 -4.45 -30.34 -6.78
CA ASN A 166 -5.69 -31.06 -6.90
C ASN A 166 -6.90 -30.39 -6.24
N ALA A 167 -6.70 -29.34 -5.48
CA ALA A 167 -7.81 -28.62 -4.92
C ALA A 167 -8.08 -27.44 -5.83
N GLY A 168 -9.23 -27.29 -6.31
CA GLY A 168 -9.64 -26.10 -6.98
C GLY A 168 -9.22 -24.89 -6.17
N SER A 169 -8.08 -24.42 -6.54
CA SER A 169 -7.46 -23.29 -5.92
C SER A 169 -8.21 -22.06 -6.36
N ARG A 170 -8.66 -21.28 -5.43
CA ARG A 170 -9.36 -20.02 -5.70
C ARG A 170 -8.67 -18.88 -5.01
N ILE A 171 -8.70 -17.75 -5.64
CA ILE A 171 -8.51 -16.47 -4.96
C ILE A 171 -9.86 -16.11 -4.37
N PRO A 172 -10.00 -15.95 -3.06
CA PRO A 172 -11.28 -15.56 -2.48
C PRO A 172 -11.65 -14.13 -2.88
N PRO A 173 -12.93 -13.80 -2.95
CA PRO A 173 -13.33 -12.40 -2.93
C PRO A 173 -12.95 -11.78 -1.58
N VAL A 174 -12.91 -10.45 -1.52
CA VAL A 174 -12.80 -9.74 -0.23
C VAL A 174 -13.94 -10.14 0.71
N PRO A 175 -13.68 -10.20 2.03
CA PRO A 175 -14.55 -10.90 2.98
C PRO A 175 -15.89 -10.23 3.24
N GLU A 176 -16.06 -8.97 2.88
CA GLU A 176 -17.29 -8.22 3.14
C GLU A 176 -17.52 -7.08 2.16
N GLU A 177 -18.69 -6.48 2.26
CA GLU A 177 -19.12 -5.30 1.53
C GLU A 177 -19.80 -4.31 2.48
N PRO A 178 -19.41 -3.01 2.50
CA PRO A 178 -18.23 -2.50 1.79
C PRO A 178 -16.93 -3.06 2.34
N PHE A 179 -15.93 -3.18 1.50
CA PHE A 179 -14.57 -3.53 1.91
C PHE A 179 -13.64 -2.34 1.71
N LEU A 180 -12.94 -1.97 2.77
CA LEU A 180 -11.84 -1.01 2.74
C LEU A 180 -10.66 -1.66 3.41
N GLY A 181 -9.63 -1.96 2.65
CA GLY A 181 -8.50 -2.70 3.19
C GLY A 181 -7.25 -2.59 2.35
N ALA A 182 -6.34 -3.51 2.60
CA ALA A 182 -5.08 -3.66 1.89
C ALA A 182 -4.91 -5.11 1.42
N LEU A 183 -3.88 -5.35 0.61
CA LEU A 183 -3.46 -6.68 0.21
C LEU A 183 -1.95 -6.77 0.30
N THR A 184 -1.47 -7.73 1.09
CA THR A 184 -0.05 -8.09 1.16
C THR A 184 0.17 -9.43 0.49
N CYS A 185 1.16 -9.55 -0.39
CA CYS A 185 1.54 -10.82 -1.03
C CYS A 185 3.04 -11.08 -0.88
N ILE A 186 3.41 -12.26 -0.42
CA ILE A 186 4.77 -12.65 -0.05
C ILE A 186 5.18 -13.89 -0.84
N VAL A 187 6.36 -13.86 -1.44
CA VAL A 187 6.93 -15.02 -2.14
C VAL A 187 7.37 -16.05 -1.13
N THR A 188 6.89 -17.28 -1.30
CA THR A 188 7.21 -18.41 -0.43
C THR A 188 7.75 -19.60 -1.24
N ASP A 189 8.26 -20.59 -0.54
CA ASP A 189 8.49 -21.91 -1.11
C ASP A 189 7.21 -22.77 -1.09
N GLU A 190 7.34 -24.03 -1.46
CA GLU A 190 6.21 -24.99 -1.49
C GLU A 190 5.67 -25.35 -0.08
N ASP A 191 6.45 -25.10 0.96
CA ASP A 191 6.08 -25.31 2.35
C ASP A 191 5.47 -24.05 3.00
N GLY A 192 5.40 -22.94 2.26
CA GLY A 192 4.87 -21.66 2.72
C GLY A 192 5.88 -20.77 3.43
N ILE A 193 7.15 -21.17 3.46
CA ILE A 193 8.23 -20.38 4.11
C ILE A 193 8.68 -19.27 3.17
N PRO A 194 8.80 -18.03 3.64
CA PRO A 194 9.28 -16.90 2.84
C PRO A 194 10.66 -17.14 2.24
N VAL A 195 10.89 -16.65 1.03
CA VAL A 195 12.18 -16.83 0.33
C VAL A 195 12.69 -15.50 -0.25
N ASP A 196 14.00 -15.38 -0.36
CA ASP A 196 14.72 -14.19 -0.84
C ASP A 196 14.66 -13.98 -2.37
N ARG A 197 13.47 -14.16 -2.98
CA ARG A 197 13.27 -14.09 -4.42
C ARG A 197 12.49 -12.85 -4.85
N ASN A 198 13.17 -11.90 -5.46
CA ASN A 198 12.56 -10.67 -6.00
C ASN A 198 11.99 -10.91 -7.40
N VAL A 199 10.81 -11.52 -7.49
CA VAL A 199 10.24 -12.04 -8.75
C VAL A 199 8.80 -11.62 -9.04
N ILE A 200 8.12 -10.99 -8.09
CA ILE A 200 6.73 -10.56 -8.29
C ILE A 200 6.62 -9.06 -8.52
N LYS A 201 5.66 -8.66 -9.34
CA LYS A 201 5.23 -7.28 -9.57
C LYS A 201 3.73 -7.20 -9.56
N GLY A 202 3.18 -6.08 -9.18
CA GLY A 202 1.73 -5.90 -9.13
C GLY A 202 1.27 -4.49 -9.39
N GLU A 203 -0.02 -4.36 -9.68
CA GLU A 203 -0.71 -3.11 -9.92
C GLU A 203 -2.14 -3.22 -9.37
N ALA A 204 -2.71 -2.10 -8.95
CA ALA A 204 -4.13 -1.98 -8.66
C ALA A 204 -4.76 -0.97 -9.62
N THR A 205 -5.97 -1.27 -10.06
CA THR A 205 -6.82 -0.33 -10.77
C THR A 205 -8.13 -0.21 -9.99
N ILE A 206 -8.41 0.96 -9.47
CA ILE A 206 -9.69 1.26 -8.83
C ILE A 206 -10.61 1.79 -9.92
N GLU A 207 -11.74 1.12 -10.10
CA GLU A 207 -12.79 1.51 -11.03
C GLU A 207 -13.97 2.04 -10.24
N VAL A 208 -14.41 3.24 -10.60
CA VAL A 208 -15.63 3.86 -10.07
C VAL A 208 -16.63 3.94 -11.20
N ASN A 209 -17.73 3.25 -11.07
CA ASN A 209 -18.83 3.25 -12.02
C ASN A 209 -20.06 3.92 -11.40
N LEU A 210 -20.57 4.94 -12.06
CA LEU A 210 -21.78 5.66 -11.68
C LEU A 210 -22.89 5.32 -12.69
N ASP A 211 -23.72 4.33 -12.38
CA ASP A 211 -24.74 3.79 -13.28
C ASP A 211 -25.72 4.86 -13.80
N GLU A 212 -26.10 5.82 -12.96
CA GLU A 212 -27.05 6.88 -13.35
C GLU A 212 -26.46 7.90 -14.34
N ALA A 213 -25.13 8.00 -14.40
CA ALA A 213 -24.45 9.01 -15.20
C ALA A 213 -23.77 8.45 -16.47
N ASP A 214 -23.82 7.12 -16.71
CA ASP A 214 -22.99 6.45 -17.72
C ASP A 214 -21.50 6.85 -17.61
N PHE A 215 -21.04 7.09 -16.37
CA PHE A 215 -19.72 7.60 -16.10
C PHE A 215 -18.86 6.52 -15.42
N ILE A 216 -17.76 6.18 -16.06
CA ILE A 216 -16.75 5.28 -15.52
C ILE A 216 -15.45 6.04 -15.44
N THR A 217 -14.84 6.05 -14.27
CA THR A 217 -13.47 6.54 -14.08
C THR A 217 -12.59 5.48 -13.46
N VAL A 218 -11.31 5.55 -13.77
CA VAL A 218 -10.32 4.58 -13.27
C VAL A 218 -9.09 5.29 -12.77
N GLY A 219 -8.64 4.92 -11.58
CA GLY A 219 -7.34 5.25 -11.05
C GLY A 219 -6.43 4.02 -11.07
N LYS A 220 -5.14 4.20 -11.32
CA LYS A 220 -4.18 3.10 -11.34
C LYS A 220 -2.92 3.44 -10.57
N SER A 221 -2.54 2.53 -9.67
CA SER A 221 -1.28 2.62 -8.91
C SER A 221 -0.51 1.31 -9.01
N ASN A 222 0.80 1.39 -8.83
CA ASN A 222 1.62 0.19 -8.71
C ASN A 222 1.57 -0.33 -7.28
N ALA A 223 1.61 -1.66 -7.12
CA ALA A 223 1.93 -2.26 -5.83
C ALA A 223 3.32 -1.81 -5.37
N ILE A 224 3.46 -1.64 -4.07
CA ILE A 224 4.71 -1.23 -3.45
C ILE A 224 5.52 -2.48 -3.16
N GLY A 225 6.70 -2.60 -3.77
CA GLY A 225 7.57 -3.76 -3.64
C GLY A 225 8.61 -3.57 -2.54
N ILE A 226 8.70 -4.53 -1.63
CA ILE A 226 9.77 -4.65 -0.65
C ILE A 226 10.67 -5.80 -1.11
N GLN A 227 11.93 -5.46 -1.40
CA GLN A 227 12.87 -6.43 -1.95
C GLN A 227 13.55 -7.22 -0.84
N ALA A 228 13.67 -8.53 -1.03
CA ALA A 228 14.53 -9.36 -0.22
C ALA A 228 16.00 -9.00 -0.47
N ILE A 229 16.80 -9.09 0.58
CA ILE A 229 18.26 -8.88 0.55
C ILE A 229 18.90 -10.21 0.14
N GLU A 230 19.66 -10.20 -0.95
CA GLU A 230 20.30 -11.42 -1.48
C GLU A 230 21.21 -12.07 -0.43
N GLY A 231 20.97 -13.33 -0.14
CA GLY A 231 21.72 -14.13 0.80
C GLY A 231 21.40 -13.85 2.27
N ALA A 232 20.32 -13.13 2.56
CA ALA A 232 19.76 -13.07 3.90
C ALA A 232 19.23 -14.45 4.33
N VAL A 233 19.19 -14.70 5.62
CA VAL A 233 18.69 -15.96 6.17
C VAL A 233 17.19 -15.82 6.41
N ASN A 234 16.38 -16.45 5.54
CA ASN A 234 14.94 -16.59 5.72
C ASN A 234 14.67 -18.02 6.19
N ASP A 235 14.67 -18.26 7.48
CA ASP A 235 14.55 -19.60 8.06
C ASP A 235 13.35 -19.77 8.99
N ASP A 236 12.54 -18.73 9.14
CA ASP A 236 11.34 -18.73 9.94
C ASP A 236 10.20 -17.90 9.30
N ASN A 237 9.10 -17.78 10.02
CA ASN A 237 7.92 -17.03 9.56
C ASN A 237 7.93 -15.55 10.05
N VAL A 238 9.08 -15.01 10.45
CA VAL A 238 9.23 -13.63 10.89
C VAL A 238 10.10 -12.88 9.88
N LEU A 239 9.48 -12.07 9.05
CA LEU A 239 10.17 -11.27 8.05
C LEU A 239 10.66 -9.97 8.70
N VAL A 240 11.97 -9.75 8.69
CA VAL A 240 12.61 -8.56 9.25
C VAL A 240 12.87 -7.54 8.15
N LEU A 241 12.16 -6.41 8.20
CA LEU A 241 12.27 -5.33 7.22
C LEU A 241 13.16 -4.21 7.77
N GLY A 242 14.32 -4.03 7.17
CA GLY A 242 15.28 -3.01 7.63
C GLY A 242 16.01 -3.36 8.93
N GLY A 243 16.85 -2.44 9.39
CA GLY A 243 17.66 -2.66 10.58
C GLY A 243 18.92 -3.50 10.33
N PRO A 244 19.66 -3.88 11.40
CA PRO A 244 20.95 -4.56 11.28
C PRO A 244 20.84 -6.04 10.85
N ASP A 245 19.73 -6.68 11.17
CA ASP A 245 19.48 -8.10 10.90
C ASP A 245 18.41 -8.26 9.78
N ALA A 246 18.33 -7.27 8.89
CA ALA A 246 17.31 -7.22 7.85
C ALA A 246 17.42 -8.39 6.86
N GLU A 247 16.30 -8.99 6.58
CA GLU A 247 16.08 -9.95 5.49
C GLU A 247 15.53 -9.26 4.25
N TYR A 248 14.82 -8.17 4.46
CA TYR A 248 14.19 -7.34 3.44
C TYR A 248 14.59 -5.88 3.60
N ASN A 249 14.48 -5.12 2.53
CA ASN A 249 14.66 -3.67 2.59
C ASN A 249 13.73 -3.04 3.63
N GLY A 250 14.22 -2.01 4.30
CA GLY A 250 13.44 -1.28 5.29
C GLY A 250 12.34 -0.46 4.66
N CYS A 251 11.28 -0.23 5.39
CA CYS A 251 10.26 0.72 5.00
C CYS A 251 10.81 2.14 4.89
N PRO A 252 10.14 3.05 4.16
CA PRO A 252 10.63 4.41 3.97
C PRO A 252 10.84 5.16 5.28
N ASN A 253 11.93 5.92 5.36
CA ASN A 253 12.20 6.79 6.51
C ASN A 253 11.17 7.92 6.59
N PHE A 254 10.76 8.45 5.44
CA PHE A 254 9.63 9.38 5.31
C PHE A 254 9.07 9.36 3.89
N LEU A 255 7.85 9.87 3.76
CA LEU A 255 7.17 9.98 2.47
C LEU A 255 6.90 11.44 2.13
N ILE A 256 6.80 11.74 0.85
CA ILE A 256 6.45 13.06 0.34
C ILE A 256 5.25 12.92 -0.58
N LEU A 257 4.17 13.62 -0.27
CA LEU A 257 2.99 13.74 -1.09
C LEU A 257 2.88 15.18 -1.60
N ASN A 258 2.88 15.35 -2.91
CA ASN A 258 2.44 16.59 -3.55
C ASN A 258 0.96 16.44 -3.84
N HIS A 259 0.15 17.43 -3.49
CA HIS A 259 -1.29 17.32 -3.56
C HIS A 259 -1.97 18.66 -3.82
N PHE A 260 -3.22 18.63 -4.23
CA PHE A 260 -4.11 19.77 -4.12
C PHE A 260 -4.73 19.81 -2.73
N PHE A 261 -5.03 21.00 -2.25
CA PHE A 261 -5.82 21.14 -1.02
C PHE A 261 -7.28 20.83 -1.32
N ASP A 262 -7.97 20.16 -0.40
CA ASP A 262 -9.37 19.79 -0.54
C ASP A 262 -10.25 21.04 -0.77
N GLY A 263 -11.13 20.95 -1.76
CA GLY A 263 -11.97 22.05 -2.20
C GLY A 263 -11.24 23.10 -3.06
N ALA A 264 -10.03 22.79 -3.53
CA ALA A 264 -9.38 23.57 -4.56
C ALA A 264 -10.18 23.48 -5.86
N GLU A 265 -10.38 24.64 -6.53
CA GLU A 265 -11.02 24.64 -7.85
C GLU A 265 -10.12 23.94 -8.86
N ASP A 266 -10.68 23.04 -9.66
CA ASP A 266 -9.94 22.30 -10.68
C ASP A 266 -9.45 23.26 -11.78
N PRO A 267 -8.14 23.43 -11.96
CA PRO A 267 -7.62 24.38 -12.95
C PRO A 267 -7.81 23.91 -14.40
N VAL A 268 -8.26 22.69 -14.62
CA VAL A 268 -8.49 22.11 -15.95
C VAL A 268 -9.92 22.33 -16.42
N THR A 269 -10.87 22.45 -15.49
CA THR A 269 -12.27 22.65 -15.78
C THR A 269 -12.70 24.06 -15.39
N ASP A 270 -13.45 24.74 -16.22
CA ASP A 270 -13.98 26.09 -15.96
C ASP A 270 -15.41 26.05 -15.36
N ASP A 271 -15.79 24.92 -14.74
CA ASP A 271 -17.16 24.68 -14.24
C ASP A 271 -17.30 24.85 -12.72
N GLY A 272 -16.20 25.16 -12.03
CA GLY A 272 -16.14 25.30 -10.58
C GLY A 272 -16.07 23.97 -9.82
N ALA A 273 -15.80 22.87 -10.53
CA ALA A 273 -15.54 21.58 -9.92
C ALA A 273 -14.35 21.63 -8.95
N GLN A 274 -14.38 20.81 -7.92
CA GLN A 274 -13.38 20.80 -6.88
C GLN A 274 -12.50 19.57 -6.96
N ILE A 275 -11.31 19.68 -6.37
CA ILE A 275 -10.37 18.57 -6.21
C ILE A 275 -10.31 18.18 -4.75
N PHE A 276 -10.24 16.87 -4.50
CA PHE A 276 -10.05 16.29 -3.18
C PHE A 276 -8.92 15.28 -3.22
N THR A 277 -8.07 15.30 -2.20
CA THR A 277 -6.98 14.33 -2.08
C THR A 277 -7.22 13.42 -0.89
N ILE A 278 -7.30 12.12 -1.14
CA ILE A 278 -7.36 11.08 -0.10
C ILE A 278 -5.97 10.48 0.04
N LEU A 279 -5.50 10.38 1.26
CA LEU A 279 -4.27 9.69 1.61
C LEU A 279 -4.61 8.36 2.27
N ASP A 280 -4.02 7.31 1.72
CA ASP A 280 -4.16 5.94 2.17
C ASP A 280 -2.83 5.40 2.68
N LEU A 281 -2.77 5.06 3.97
CA LEU A 281 -1.57 4.60 4.67
C LEU A 281 -1.80 3.23 5.30
N VAL A 282 -0.80 2.35 5.20
CA VAL A 282 -0.74 1.08 5.90
C VAL A 282 0.55 0.97 6.70
N PRO A 283 0.56 0.36 7.90
CA PRO A 283 1.77 0.09 8.65
C PRO A 283 2.60 -1.00 7.97
N CYS A 284 3.92 -0.92 8.12
CA CYS A 284 4.82 -1.96 7.64
C CYS A 284 4.91 -3.18 8.56
N THR A 285 4.51 -3.02 9.82
CA THR A 285 4.51 -4.11 10.80
C THR A 285 3.11 -4.68 10.93
N THR A 286 2.96 -6.00 10.73
CA THR A 286 1.70 -6.74 10.89
C THR A 286 1.98 -8.14 11.41
N ASP A 287 1.15 -8.64 12.32
CA ASP A 287 1.23 -10.00 12.87
C ASP A 287 0.03 -10.83 12.38
N PHE A 288 0.19 -11.47 11.24
CA PHE A 288 -0.83 -12.34 10.65
C PHE A 288 -1.05 -13.61 11.49
N LEU A 289 0.02 -14.13 12.10
CA LEU A 289 -0.07 -15.32 12.96
C LEU A 289 -1.05 -15.14 14.13
N ARG A 290 -1.01 -13.97 14.76
CA ARG A 290 -1.87 -13.67 15.91
C ARG A 290 -3.08 -12.82 15.55
N GLN A 291 -3.21 -12.49 14.29
CA GLN A 291 -4.25 -11.57 13.81
C GLN A 291 -4.24 -10.24 14.57
N ILE A 292 -3.06 -9.63 14.66
CA ILE A 292 -2.88 -8.33 15.29
C ILE A 292 -2.57 -7.31 14.19
N PRO A 293 -3.45 -6.32 13.99
CA PRO A 293 -3.23 -5.29 12.99
C PRO A 293 -1.98 -4.48 13.30
N GLY A 294 -1.27 -4.10 12.26
CA GLY A 294 -0.22 -3.11 12.37
C GLY A 294 -0.75 -1.80 12.97
N ALA A 295 0.12 -1.09 13.68
CA ALA A 295 -0.18 0.22 14.23
C ALA A 295 0.96 1.18 13.95
N ALA A 296 0.62 2.41 13.60
CA ALA A 296 1.61 3.44 13.35
C ALA A 296 1.17 4.79 13.94
N VAL A 297 2.16 5.60 14.25
CA VAL A 297 1.98 7.02 14.54
C VAL A 297 2.73 7.79 13.46
N VAL A 298 2.08 8.73 12.83
CA VAL A 298 2.68 9.56 11.79
C VAL A 298 2.61 11.03 12.16
N GLN A 299 3.69 11.74 11.90
CA GLN A 299 3.74 13.19 11.94
C GLN A 299 3.63 13.74 10.53
N TYR A 300 2.72 14.67 10.34
CA TYR A 300 2.53 15.40 9.09
C TYR A 300 3.14 16.78 9.20
N LEU A 301 3.97 17.13 8.21
CA LEU A 301 4.46 18.49 7.99
C LEU A 301 3.92 18.95 6.65
N VAL A 302 2.95 19.83 6.68
CA VAL A 302 2.26 20.34 5.49
C VAL A 302 2.79 21.73 5.15
N TYR A 303 3.11 21.92 3.90
CA TYR A 303 3.55 23.18 3.34
C TYR A 303 2.61 23.59 2.22
N ASN A 304 2.27 24.87 2.17
CA ASN A 304 1.56 25.44 1.03
C ASN A 304 2.52 26.21 0.09
N GLU A 305 2.02 26.67 -1.02
CA GLU A 305 2.78 27.43 -2.01
C GLU A 305 3.32 28.78 -1.51
N PHE A 306 2.86 29.25 -0.33
CA PHE A 306 3.37 30.45 0.35
C PHE A 306 4.41 30.11 1.44
N GLU A 307 4.94 28.88 1.44
CA GLU A 307 5.91 28.39 2.43
C GLU A 307 5.38 28.40 3.88
N GLN A 308 4.08 28.52 4.08
CA GLN A 308 3.48 28.36 5.39
C GLN A 308 3.51 26.89 5.76
N ARG A 309 3.85 26.62 7.02
CA ARG A 309 4.00 25.26 7.55
C ARG A 309 2.99 24.99 8.64
N PHE A 310 2.37 23.82 8.56
CA PHE A 310 1.55 23.24 9.60
C PHE A 310 2.10 21.87 10.02
N SER A 311 1.89 21.47 11.26
CA SER A 311 2.33 20.19 11.79
C SER A 311 1.24 19.58 12.66
N THR A 312 0.92 18.32 12.39
CA THR A 312 0.02 17.51 13.21
C THR A 312 0.54 16.09 13.32
N SER A 313 -0.05 15.27 14.20
CA SER A 313 0.28 13.85 14.32
C SER A 313 -0.99 13.06 14.49
N ARG A 314 -1.02 11.86 13.90
CA ARG A 314 -2.13 10.92 14.00
C ARG A 314 -1.62 9.51 14.28
N ALA A 315 -2.32 8.81 15.17
CA ALA A 315 -2.14 7.38 15.36
C ALA A 315 -3.27 6.63 14.65
N PHE A 316 -2.93 5.49 14.04
CA PHE A 316 -3.90 4.62 13.41
C PHE A 316 -3.50 3.15 13.55
N GLN A 317 -4.47 2.26 13.39
CA GLN A 317 -4.28 0.82 13.33
C GLN A 317 -4.82 0.30 12.01
N CYS A 318 -4.23 -0.76 11.49
CA CYS A 318 -4.52 -1.39 10.22
C CYS A 318 -4.31 -0.42 9.03
N LYS A 319 -5.09 0.64 8.95
CA LYS A 319 -5.13 1.55 7.82
C LYS A 319 -5.57 2.94 8.24
N GLN A 320 -5.05 3.96 7.56
CA GLN A 320 -5.62 5.30 7.55
C GLN A 320 -6.07 5.63 6.15
N PHE A 321 -7.36 5.84 5.96
CA PHE A 321 -7.96 6.32 4.71
C PHE A 321 -8.69 7.62 5.04
N SER A 322 -8.18 8.74 4.55
CA SER A 322 -8.76 10.04 4.91
C SER A 322 -8.42 11.14 3.93
N LEU A 323 -9.35 12.07 3.75
CA LEU A 323 -9.07 13.34 3.10
C LEU A 323 -7.90 14.05 3.80
N ILE A 324 -7.10 14.77 3.04
CA ILE A 324 -6.01 15.59 3.57
C ILE A 324 -6.52 16.61 4.58
N SER A 325 -7.68 17.22 4.34
CA SER A 325 -8.32 18.16 5.28
C SER A 325 -8.70 17.53 6.62
N ASN A 326 -8.93 16.23 6.66
CA ASN A 326 -9.30 15.50 7.86
C ASN A 326 -8.11 15.01 8.69
N ILE A 327 -6.89 15.22 8.23
CA ILE A 327 -5.68 14.90 9.00
C ILE A 327 -5.57 15.80 10.22
N ASP A 328 -5.98 17.05 10.11
CA ASP A 328 -6.05 17.99 11.24
C ASP A 328 -7.45 17.99 11.88
N THR A 329 -7.62 17.23 12.94
CA THR A 329 -8.87 17.20 13.69
C THR A 329 -9.03 18.36 14.69
N SER A 330 -8.00 19.21 14.85
CA SER A 330 -8.00 20.27 15.86
C SER A 330 -8.70 21.55 15.43
N GLN A 331 -8.94 21.75 14.13
CA GLN A 331 -9.45 23.02 13.56
C GLN A 331 -10.33 22.80 12.33
N ASN A 332 -11.43 22.09 12.46
CA ASN A 332 -12.33 21.72 11.35
C ASN A 332 -12.81 22.88 10.45
N GLU A 333 -12.90 24.10 10.97
CA GLU A 333 -13.38 25.26 10.20
C GLU A 333 -12.26 26.23 9.76
N ARG A 334 -11.02 25.97 10.15
CA ARG A 334 -9.88 26.84 9.88
C ARG A 334 -8.63 26.08 9.43
N SER A 335 -8.82 24.89 8.95
CA SER A 335 -7.70 24.09 8.51
C SER A 335 -7.00 24.74 7.34
N ILE A 336 -5.68 24.82 7.39
CA ILE A 336 -4.86 25.22 6.25
C ILE A 336 -4.94 24.21 5.10
N PHE A 337 -5.51 23.03 5.35
CA PHE A 337 -5.74 21.99 4.37
C PHE A 337 -6.92 22.26 3.44
N SER A 338 -7.72 23.27 3.72
CA SER A 338 -8.84 23.68 2.86
C SER A 338 -8.46 24.87 2.02
N ALA A 339 -8.55 24.76 0.71
CA ALA A 339 -8.27 25.83 -0.23
C ALA A 339 -9.13 27.07 0.02
N GLY A 340 -10.41 26.88 0.35
CA GLY A 340 -11.34 27.97 0.67
C GLY A 340 -10.94 28.80 1.89
N VAL A 341 -10.15 28.24 2.80
CA VAL A 341 -9.69 28.91 4.02
C VAL A 341 -8.30 29.54 3.83
N SER A 342 -7.39 28.79 3.21
CA SER A 342 -5.98 29.19 3.07
C SER A 342 -5.72 30.06 1.84
N GLY A 343 -6.62 30.02 0.85
CA GLY A 343 -6.43 30.69 -0.44
C GLY A 343 -5.30 30.08 -1.26
N THR A 344 -4.94 28.84 -0.98
CA THR A 344 -3.89 28.09 -1.67
C THR A 344 -4.50 27.02 -2.56
N LEU A 345 -3.80 26.63 -3.61
CA LEU A 345 -4.22 25.57 -4.52
C LEU A 345 -3.48 24.27 -4.22
N THR A 346 -2.17 24.34 -4.07
CA THR A 346 -1.30 23.16 -3.98
C THR A 346 -0.51 23.13 -2.68
N GLY A 347 -0.20 21.89 -2.25
CA GLY A 347 0.60 21.64 -1.07
C GLY A 347 1.57 20.49 -1.22
N GLN A 348 2.50 20.43 -0.30
CA GLN A 348 3.36 19.29 -0.10
C GLN A 348 3.26 18.83 1.35
N THR A 349 2.94 17.57 1.53
CA THR A 349 2.92 16.94 2.85
C THR A 349 4.09 15.98 2.98
N ARG A 350 4.93 16.22 3.98
CA ARG A 350 5.92 15.26 4.44
C ARG A 350 5.32 14.42 5.56
N ILE A 351 5.38 13.11 5.41
CA ILE A 351 4.84 12.11 6.33
C ILE A 351 6.03 11.42 6.99
N ASN A 352 6.17 11.60 8.30
CA ASN A 352 7.26 11.00 9.07
C ASN A 352 6.68 9.93 10.01
N PRO A 353 6.94 8.64 9.77
CA PRO A 353 6.56 7.58 10.67
C PRO A 353 7.30 7.68 12.01
N ILE A 354 6.59 7.41 13.11
CA ILE A 354 7.11 7.32 14.47
C ILE A 354 6.75 5.93 15.01
N GLY A 355 7.76 5.13 15.31
CA GLY A 355 7.54 3.72 15.67
C GLY A 355 7.58 2.82 14.44
N SER A 356 6.46 2.25 13.99
CA SER A 356 6.41 1.45 12.76
C SER A 356 6.54 2.32 11.51
N GLY A 357 7.18 1.78 10.46
CA GLY A 357 7.17 2.34 9.12
C GLY A 357 5.77 2.34 8.52
N VAL A 358 5.59 3.09 7.44
CA VAL A 358 4.33 3.11 6.69
C VAL A 358 4.58 3.12 5.19
N LEU A 359 3.64 2.54 4.44
CA LEU A 359 3.54 2.63 2.99
C LEU A 359 2.28 3.43 2.63
N ALA A 360 2.26 4.03 1.45
CA ALA A 360 1.16 4.91 1.06
C ALA A 360 0.89 4.95 -0.43
N VAL A 361 -0.39 5.12 -0.75
CA VAL A 361 -0.88 5.59 -2.04
C VAL A 361 -1.78 6.81 -1.81
N ALA A 362 -2.00 7.59 -2.85
CA ALA A 362 -2.92 8.71 -2.79
C ALA A 362 -3.91 8.65 -3.94
N HIS A 363 -5.11 9.15 -3.68
CA HIS A 363 -6.20 9.24 -4.63
C HIS A 363 -6.59 10.70 -4.79
N GLU A 364 -6.59 11.19 -5.99
CA GLU A 364 -6.98 12.55 -6.31
C GLU A 364 -8.29 12.50 -7.10
N ILE A 365 -9.34 13.05 -6.51
CA ILE A 365 -10.68 13.07 -7.08
C ILE A 365 -10.92 14.44 -7.69
N HIS A 366 -11.19 14.47 -8.97
CA HIS A 366 -11.62 15.64 -9.72
C HIS A 366 -13.10 15.50 -10.02
N GLU A 367 -13.96 16.28 -9.36
CA GLU A 367 -15.43 16.09 -9.37
C GLU A 367 -16.04 15.97 -10.77
N SER A 368 -15.49 16.65 -11.77
CA SER A 368 -16.02 16.61 -13.13
C SER A 368 -15.18 15.82 -14.14
N SER A 369 -13.99 15.36 -13.77
CA SER A 369 -13.07 14.73 -14.70
C SER A 369 -12.59 13.34 -14.29
N GLY A 370 -12.67 12.95 -13.03
CA GLY A 370 -12.43 11.58 -12.63
C GLY A 370 -11.48 11.37 -11.44
N LEU A 371 -10.87 10.19 -11.41
CA LEU A 371 -9.99 9.70 -10.36
C LEU A 371 -8.57 9.53 -10.89
N ALA A 372 -7.59 9.94 -10.13
CA ALA A 372 -6.19 9.63 -10.35
C ALA A 372 -5.59 8.96 -9.12
N ASP A 373 -5.01 7.78 -9.29
CA ASP A 373 -4.31 7.07 -8.23
C ASP A 373 -2.81 7.11 -8.48
N PHE A 374 -2.03 7.31 -7.43
CA PHE A 374 -0.57 7.36 -7.57
C PHE A 374 0.15 6.95 -6.30
N ASN A 375 1.35 6.42 -6.49
CA ASN A 375 2.24 6.11 -5.38
C ASN A 375 2.83 7.39 -4.80
N VAL A 376 2.85 7.48 -3.48
CA VAL A 376 3.54 8.55 -2.76
C VAL A 376 5.06 8.38 -2.91
N HIS A 377 5.82 9.47 -2.92
CA HIS A 377 7.27 9.41 -3.06
C HIS A 377 7.92 8.91 -1.77
N PHE A 378 8.69 7.83 -1.86
CA PHE A 378 9.44 7.24 -0.76
C PHE A 378 10.83 7.82 -0.66
N GLN A 379 11.33 7.99 0.57
CA GLN A 379 12.65 8.55 0.82
C GLN A 379 13.39 7.81 1.93
N GLY A 380 14.53 7.22 1.58
CA GLY A 380 15.45 6.55 2.49
C GLY A 380 14.87 5.33 3.21
N ASP A 381 15.74 4.54 3.80
CA ASP A 381 15.38 3.37 4.60
C ASP A 381 15.34 3.74 6.08
N ARG A 382 14.40 3.16 6.80
CA ARG A 382 14.34 3.27 8.26
C ARG A 382 15.48 2.48 8.89
N ALA A 383 16.05 3.07 9.96
CA ALA A 383 17.07 2.38 10.75
C ALA A 383 16.46 1.35 11.73
N ASP A 384 15.25 1.60 12.20
CA ASP A 384 14.52 0.69 13.08
C ASP A 384 13.81 -0.37 12.24
N PRO A 385 13.87 -1.65 12.65
CA PRO A 385 13.22 -2.73 11.91
C PRO A 385 11.70 -2.68 12.04
N ASP A 386 11.03 -3.11 10.98
CA ASP A 386 9.62 -3.48 10.96
C ASP A 386 9.50 -4.99 10.78
N PHE A 387 8.35 -5.58 11.13
CA PHE A 387 8.17 -7.02 11.14
C PHE A 387 6.85 -7.44 10.51
N ILE A 388 6.90 -8.45 9.65
CA ILE A 388 5.72 -9.19 9.20
C ILE A 388 5.84 -10.60 9.76
N ILE A 389 4.81 -11.07 10.48
CA ILE A 389 4.80 -12.39 11.11
C ILE A 389 3.72 -13.23 10.45
N LEU A 390 4.13 -14.34 9.84
CA LEU A 390 3.24 -15.26 9.11
C LEU A 390 2.72 -16.39 9.99
N PRO A 391 1.55 -16.94 9.66
CA PRO A 391 0.98 -18.11 10.32
C PRO A 391 1.83 -19.36 10.25
#